data_a42c9b723379fbc3aa9a2d244cd3cef9
#
_entry.id   a42c9b723379fbc3aa9a2d244cd3cef9
#
_cell.length_a   1.000
_cell.length_b   1.000
_cell.length_c   1.000
_cell.angle_alpha   90.00
_cell.angle_beta   90.00
_cell.angle_gamma   90.00
#
_symmetry.space_group_name_H-M   'P 1'
#
loop_
_entity.id
_entity.type
_entity.pdbx_description
1 polymer ?
#
loop_
_entity_poly.entity_id
_entity_poly.type
_entity_poly.pdbx_seq_one_letter_code
_entity_poly.pdbx_strand_id
1 'polypeptide(L)'
;MSKFSIRDLTLAAMLSAVYAVLTMALPIPQYAGVQIRFAEALTVLPFLFPAATPGLFVGCLIANLLSPYGLLDVVAGSAATLIACLWTQSLRNRWLAPLPPVVCNAAIVGAVIAFSVGGTGGAFWPAYALNAFTVGLGELIASAVLGQLLLGVLPRVRFFREMIPADRLSRLGISPAVGSGS
;
A
#
# COMPACT_ATOMS: atom_id res chain seq x y z
N MET A 1 2.21 24.28 3.54
CA MET A 1 2.83 23.10 2.88
C MET A 1 4.20 22.90 3.49
N SER A 2 4.39 21.90 4.35
CA SER A 2 5.73 21.59 4.87
C SER A 2 6.62 21.15 3.71
N LYS A 3 7.80 21.76 3.61
CA LYS A 3 8.78 21.36 2.60
C LYS A 3 9.20 19.92 2.88
N PHE A 4 9.17 19.06 1.86
CA PHE A 4 9.72 17.71 1.93
C PHE A 4 11.17 17.78 2.41
N SER A 5 11.47 17.15 3.52
CA SER A 5 12.82 17.11 4.06
C SER A 5 13.66 16.03 3.35
N ILE A 6 14.97 16.09 3.48
CA ILE A 6 15.87 15.04 2.96
C ILE A 6 15.51 13.68 3.59
N ARG A 7 15.10 13.66 4.86
CA ARG A 7 14.66 12.45 5.56
C ARG A 7 13.41 11.85 4.92
N ASP A 8 12.44 12.69 4.53
CA ASP A 8 11.21 12.25 3.84
C ASP A 8 11.54 11.65 2.48
N LEU A 9 12.46 12.27 1.74
CA LEU A 9 12.90 11.76 0.44
C LEU A 9 13.62 10.42 0.57
N THR A 10 14.50 10.29 1.55
CA THR A 10 15.22 9.03 1.84
C THR A 10 14.23 7.92 2.23
N LEU A 11 13.25 8.22 3.07
CA LEU A 11 12.21 7.27 3.45
C LEU A 11 11.39 6.84 2.24
N ALA A 12 10.97 7.78 1.40
CA ALA A 12 10.22 7.49 0.18
C ALA A 12 11.01 6.60 -0.78
N ALA A 13 12.29 6.90 -1.02
CA ALA A 13 13.17 6.11 -1.87
C ALA A 13 13.39 4.70 -1.33
N MET A 14 13.63 4.57 -0.03
CA MET A 14 13.78 3.27 0.64
C MET A 14 12.50 2.43 0.53
N LEU A 15 11.34 3.01 0.80
CA LEU A 15 10.07 2.31 0.69
C LEU A 15 9.75 1.91 -0.75
N SER A 16 10.10 2.75 -1.73
CA SER A 16 9.97 2.44 -3.16
C SER A 16 10.79 1.18 -3.51
N ALA A 17 12.06 1.14 -3.10
CA ALA A 17 12.94 0.01 -3.35
C ALA A 17 12.44 -1.27 -2.65
N VAL A 18 12.04 -1.17 -1.37
CA VAL A 18 11.52 -2.32 -0.61
C VAL A 18 10.24 -2.85 -1.23
N TYR A 19 9.31 -1.96 -1.62
CA TYR A 19 8.07 -2.37 -2.29
C TYR A 19 8.35 -3.12 -3.60
N ALA A 20 9.20 -2.55 -4.46
CA ALA A 20 9.56 -3.17 -5.72
C ALA A 20 10.23 -4.55 -5.51
N VAL A 21 11.21 -4.63 -4.59
CA VAL A 21 11.90 -5.89 -4.28
C VAL A 21 10.93 -6.94 -3.72
N LEU A 22 10.07 -6.59 -2.77
CA LEU A 22 9.10 -7.53 -2.21
C LEU A 22 8.10 -8.04 -3.25
N THR A 23 7.70 -7.19 -4.19
CA THR A 23 6.80 -7.60 -5.28
C THR A 23 7.51 -8.50 -6.29
N MET A 24 8.78 -8.22 -6.61
CA MET A 24 9.52 -8.91 -7.66
C MET A 24 10.25 -10.18 -7.18
N ALA A 25 10.77 -10.18 -5.93
CA ALA A 25 11.60 -11.26 -5.42
C ALA A 25 10.80 -12.41 -4.79
N LEU A 26 9.54 -12.19 -4.44
CA LEU A 26 8.68 -13.23 -3.89
C LEU A 26 7.75 -13.76 -4.98
N PRO A 27 8.12 -14.85 -5.67
CA PRO A 27 7.28 -15.50 -6.65
C PRO A 27 6.17 -16.30 -5.94
N ILE A 28 5.27 -15.59 -5.26
CA ILE A 28 4.01 -16.19 -4.88
C ILE A 28 3.23 -16.31 -6.18
N PRO A 29 2.57 -17.47 -6.43
CA PRO A 29 1.83 -17.64 -7.66
C PRO A 29 0.81 -16.51 -7.82
N GLN A 30 1.19 -15.49 -8.57
CA GLN A 30 0.29 -14.38 -8.93
C GLN A 30 -0.87 -14.86 -9.80
N TYR A 31 -0.86 -16.16 -10.10
CA TYR A 31 -1.79 -16.87 -10.98
C TYR A 31 -2.64 -17.91 -10.25
N ALA A 32 -2.40 -18.19 -8.96
CA ALA A 32 -3.28 -19.03 -8.15
C ALA A 32 -4.40 -18.15 -7.58
N GLY A 33 -5.59 -18.72 -7.42
CA GLY A 33 -6.85 -18.02 -7.12
C GLY A 33 -6.89 -17.00 -5.96
N VAL A 34 -5.82 -16.85 -5.17
CA VAL A 34 -5.65 -15.79 -4.16
C VAL A 34 -4.26 -15.18 -4.35
N GLN A 35 -4.21 -13.91 -4.75
CA GLN A 35 -2.96 -13.17 -4.91
C GLN A 35 -2.62 -12.46 -3.59
N ILE A 36 -1.62 -12.95 -2.87
CA ILE A 36 -1.12 -12.25 -1.68
C ILE A 36 0.15 -11.50 -2.06
N ARG A 37 0.10 -10.17 -2.09
CA ARG A 37 1.26 -9.30 -2.31
C ARG A 37 1.76 -8.81 -0.95
N PHE A 38 2.88 -9.33 -0.46
CA PHE A 38 3.47 -8.86 0.81
C PHE A 38 3.83 -7.37 0.79
N ALA A 39 4.19 -6.83 -0.37
CA ALA A 39 4.46 -5.42 -0.55
C ALA A 39 3.26 -4.53 -0.16
N GLU A 40 2.04 -5.03 -0.31
CA GLU A 40 0.82 -4.28 0.03
C GLU A 40 0.66 -4.06 1.54
N ALA A 41 1.36 -4.82 2.38
CA ALA A 41 1.45 -4.51 3.80
C ALA A 41 2.06 -3.12 4.07
N LEU A 42 2.87 -2.60 3.14
CA LEU A 42 3.46 -1.26 3.25
C LEU A 42 2.47 -0.13 2.95
N THR A 43 1.36 -0.42 2.27
CA THR A 43 0.35 0.60 1.89
C THR A 43 -0.41 1.19 3.07
N VAL A 44 -0.26 0.61 4.26
CA VAL A 44 -0.77 1.20 5.51
C VAL A 44 0.18 2.25 6.11
N LEU A 45 1.45 2.29 5.68
CA LEU A 45 2.46 3.20 6.25
C LEU A 45 2.18 4.70 6.04
N PRO A 46 1.46 5.16 5.00
CA PRO A 46 1.02 6.54 4.90
C PRO A 46 0.21 7.04 6.10
N PHE A 47 -0.40 6.14 6.88
CA PHE A 47 -1.03 6.47 8.15
C PHE A 47 -0.03 7.11 9.13
N LEU A 48 1.20 6.60 9.20
CA LEU A 48 2.28 7.09 10.06
C LEU A 48 3.16 8.13 9.36
N PHE A 49 3.52 7.85 8.12
CA PHE A 49 4.49 8.60 7.33
C PHE A 49 3.83 9.12 6.05
N PRO A 50 3.38 10.36 5.98
CA PRO A 50 2.84 10.93 4.74
C PRO A 50 3.81 10.83 3.56
N ALA A 51 5.12 10.91 3.84
CA ALA A 51 6.18 10.75 2.84
C ALA A 51 6.26 9.34 2.23
N ALA A 52 5.62 8.33 2.84
CA ALA A 52 5.54 6.99 2.26
C ALA A 52 4.71 6.94 0.97
N THR A 53 3.70 7.82 0.84
CA THR A 53 2.78 7.82 -0.32
C THR A 53 3.51 7.91 -1.66
N PRO A 54 4.36 8.91 -1.96
CA PRO A 54 5.08 8.97 -3.22
C PRO A 54 6.05 7.80 -3.40
N GLY A 55 6.69 7.31 -2.32
CA GLY A 55 7.59 6.17 -2.38
C GLY A 55 6.88 4.88 -2.80
N LEU A 56 5.73 4.59 -2.20
CA LEU A 56 4.94 3.41 -2.52
C LEU A 56 4.34 3.48 -3.93
N PHE A 57 3.90 4.66 -4.36
CA PHE A 57 3.45 4.87 -5.73
C PHE A 57 4.55 4.56 -6.75
N VAL A 58 5.75 5.10 -6.57
CA VAL A 58 6.89 4.85 -7.46
C VAL A 58 7.33 3.38 -7.40
N GLY A 59 7.37 2.78 -6.21
CA GLY A 59 7.68 1.36 -6.04
C GLY A 59 6.69 0.45 -6.76
N CYS A 60 5.38 0.74 -6.65
CA CYS A 60 4.34 0.02 -7.36
C CYS A 60 4.45 0.21 -8.88
N LEU A 61 4.73 1.44 -9.34
CA LEU A 61 4.93 1.72 -10.76
C LEU A 61 6.08 0.87 -11.33
N ILE A 62 7.22 0.82 -10.65
CA ILE A 62 8.38 0.01 -11.05
C ILE A 62 8.03 -1.48 -11.07
N ALA A 63 7.37 -1.97 -10.01
CA ALA A 63 6.97 -3.37 -9.92
C ALA A 63 5.99 -3.77 -11.04
N ASN A 64 5.03 -2.91 -11.35
CA ASN A 64 4.03 -3.18 -12.38
C ASN A 64 4.58 -3.12 -13.81
N LEU A 65 5.77 -2.56 -14.05
CA LEU A 65 6.44 -2.66 -15.37
C LEU A 65 6.70 -4.12 -15.77
N LEU A 66 6.81 -5.04 -14.81
CA LEU A 66 6.98 -6.47 -15.04
C LEU A 66 5.66 -7.26 -14.94
N SER A 67 4.52 -6.57 -14.84
CA SER A 67 3.22 -7.21 -14.75
C SER A 67 2.82 -7.89 -16.04
N PRO A 68 2.25 -9.10 -15.98
CA PRO A 68 1.73 -9.80 -17.15
C PRO A 68 0.51 -9.12 -17.78
N TYR A 69 -0.12 -8.20 -17.06
CA TYR A 69 -1.30 -7.45 -17.54
C TYR A 69 -0.94 -6.17 -18.30
N GLY A 70 0.37 -5.91 -18.50
CA GLY A 70 0.89 -4.86 -19.35
C GLY A 70 0.60 -3.44 -18.86
N LEU A 71 0.46 -2.51 -19.80
CA LEU A 71 0.33 -1.08 -19.51
C LEU A 71 -0.91 -0.73 -18.67
N LEU A 72 -1.98 -1.52 -18.78
CA LEU A 72 -3.18 -1.31 -17.97
C LEU A 72 -2.88 -1.46 -16.47
N ASP A 73 -2.10 -2.46 -16.09
CA ASP A 73 -1.72 -2.64 -14.68
C ASP A 73 -0.71 -1.60 -14.21
N VAL A 74 0.21 -1.21 -15.09
CA VAL A 74 1.15 -0.12 -14.80
C VAL A 74 0.40 1.16 -14.41
N VAL A 75 -0.61 1.54 -15.18
CA VAL A 75 -1.36 2.78 -14.95
C VAL A 75 -2.41 2.60 -13.85
N ALA A 76 -3.32 1.63 -14.03
CA ALA A 76 -4.46 1.47 -13.14
C ALA A 76 -4.07 0.90 -11.78
N GLY A 77 -3.16 -0.09 -11.72
CA GLY A 77 -2.65 -0.65 -10.47
C GLY A 77 -1.86 0.36 -9.65
N SER A 78 -1.00 1.15 -10.30
CA SER A 78 -0.27 2.22 -9.59
C SER A 78 -1.18 3.35 -9.15
N ALA A 79 -2.20 3.70 -9.94
CA ALA A 79 -3.23 4.66 -9.53
C ALA A 79 -4.04 4.14 -8.33
N ALA A 80 -4.39 2.85 -8.31
CA ALA A 80 -5.06 2.23 -7.17
C ALA A 80 -4.25 2.36 -5.89
N THR A 81 -2.95 2.04 -5.95
CA THR A 81 -2.02 2.20 -4.82
C THR A 81 -1.92 3.66 -4.36
N LEU A 82 -1.83 4.61 -5.29
CA LEU A 82 -1.78 6.03 -4.95
C LEU A 82 -3.05 6.48 -4.22
N ILE A 83 -4.22 6.14 -4.76
CA ILE A 83 -5.53 6.49 -4.16
C ILE A 83 -5.65 5.84 -2.77
N ALA A 84 -5.29 4.57 -2.65
CA ALA A 84 -5.29 3.85 -1.38
C ALA A 84 -4.39 4.53 -0.33
N CYS A 85 -3.16 4.90 -0.71
CA CYS A 85 -2.21 5.58 0.16
C CYS A 85 -2.72 6.96 0.62
N LEU A 86 -3.28 7.77 -0.30
CA LEU A 86 -3.85 9.08 0.03
C LEU A 86 -5.06 8.94 0.97
N TRP A 87 -5.91 7.95 0.73
CA TRP A 87 -7.03 7.67 1.63
C TRP A 87 -6.55 7.18 3.00
N THR A 88 -5.62 6.23 3.05
CA THR A 88 -5.01 5.74 4.30
C THR A 88 -4.38 6.89 5.10
N GLN A 89 -3.69 7.81 4.43
CA GLN A 89 -3.09 9.00 5.04
C GLN A 89 -4.13 9.91 5.73
N SER A 90 -5.35 9.98 5.20
CA SER A 90 -6.43 10.82 5.75
C SER A 90 -7.13 10.23 6.97
N LEU A 91 -6.98 8.92 7.21
CA LEU A 91 -7.66 8.22 8.30
C LEU A 91 -7.12 8.66 9.67
N ARG A 92 -8.02 8.59 10.68
CA ARG A 92 -7.68 8.86 12.09
C ARG A 92 -7.58 7.57 12.91
N ASN A 93 -8.28 6.52 12.50
CA ASN A 93 -8.31 5.25 13.20
C ASN A 93 -7.38 4.24 12.52
N ARG A 94 -6.37 3.75 13.24
CA ARG A 94 -5.39 2.78 12.74
C ARG A 94 -6.01 1.47 12.25
N TRP A 95 -7.11 1.05 12.86
CA TRP A 95 -7.78 -0.21 12.51
C TRP A 95 -8.46 -0.17 11.13
N LEU A 96 -8.76 1.05 10.65
CA LEU A 96 -9.30 1.26 9.31
C LEU A 96 -8.21 1.41 8.24
N ALA A 97 -6.94 1.50 8.63
CA ALA A 97 -5.83 1.69 7.69
C ALA A 97 -5.73 0.59 6.60
N PRO A 98 -6.10 -0.69 6.86
CA PRO A 98 -6.16 -1.72 5.82
C PRO A 98 -7.30 -1.56 4.80
N LEU A 99 -8.35 -0.81 5.13
CA LEU A 99 -9.55 -0.73 4.29
C LEU A 99 -9.31 -0.08 2.92
N PRO A 100 -8.60 1.07 2.80
CA PRO A 100 -8.35 1.68 1.50
C PRO A 100 -7.62 0.79 0.51
N PRO A 101 -6.49 0.12 0.83
CA PRO A 101 -5.82 -0.76 -0.12
C PRO A 101 -6.72 -1.94 -0.53
N VAL A 102 -7.47 -2.54 0.41
CA VAL A 102 -8.42 -3.62 0.10
C VAL A 102 -9.46 -3.16 -0.91
N VAL A 103 -10.12 -2.02 -0.67
CA VAL A 103 -11.19 -1.52 -1.54
C VAL A 103 -10.65 -1.08 -2.90
N CYS A 104 -9.56 -0.30 -2.93
CA CYS A 104 -9.01 0.22 -4.18
C CYS A 104 -8.48 -0.92 -5.07
N ASN A 105 -7.73 -1.86 -4.52
CA ASN A 105 -7.17 -2.94 -5.30
C ASN A 105 -8.25 -3.95 -5.73
N ALA A 106 -9.19 -4.31 -4.87
CA ALA A 106 -10.30 -5.16 -5.25
C ALA A 106 -11.11 -4.55 -6.42
N ALA A 107 -11.42 -3.25 -6.35
CA ALA A 107 -12.21 -2.59 -7.38
C ALA A 107 -11.40 -2.38 -8.67
N ILE A 108 -10.21 -1.80 -8.58
CA ILE A 108 -9.44 -1.36 -9.76
C ILE A 108 -8.62 -2.51 -10.34
N VAL A 109 -7.81 -3.17 -9.54
CA VAL A 109 -6.96 -4.29 -10.00
C VAL A 109 -7.82 -5.49 -10.38
N GLY A 110 -8.89 -5.77 -9.62
CA GLY A 110 -9.87 -6.79 -9.98
C GLY A 110 -10.48 -6.56 -11.36
N ALA A 111 -10.79 -5.29 -11.71
CA ALA A 111 -11.29 -4.93 -13.04
C ALA A 111 -10.23 -5.08 -14.13
N VAL A 112 -8.98 -4.70 -13.87
CA VAL A 112 -7.85 -4.88 -14.83
C VAL A 112 -7.68 -6.36 -15.18
N ILE A 113 -7.66 -7.23 -14.17
CA ILE A 113 -7.52 -8.67 -14.37
C ILE A 113 -8.72 -9.23 -15.14
N ALA A 114 -9.93 -8.86 -14.74
CA ALA A 114 -11.14 -9.32 -15.41
C ALA A 114 -11.20 -8.92 -16.89
N PHE A 115 -10.78 -7.69 -17.19
CA PHE A 115 -10.70 -7.20 -18.56
C PHE A 115 -9.62 -7.97 -19.36
N SER A 116 -8.48 -8.23 -18.76
CA SER A 116 -7.37 -8.96 -19.41
C SER A 116 -7.71 -10.40 -19.71
N VAL A 117 -8.55 -11.05 -18.91
CA VAL A 117 -8.95 -12.47 -19.06
C VAL A 117 -10.23 -12.62 -19.87
N GLY A 118 -11.23 -11.80 -19.61
CA GLY A 118 -12.60 -11.94 -20.15
C GLY A 118 -12.98 -10.92 -21.23
N GLY A 119 -12.13 -9.93 -21.51
CA GLY A 119 -12.46 -8.82 -22.41
C GLY A 119 -13.69 -8.03 -21.92
N THR A 120 -14.43 -7.40 -22.84
CA THR A 120 -15.64 -6.59 -22.56
C THR A 120 -16.95 -7.40 -22.69
N GLY A 121 -16.86 -8.70 -22.95
CA GLY A 121 -18.02 -9.57 -23.20
C GLY A 121 -18.77 -9.99 -21.95
N GLY A 122 -19.75 -10.89 -22.10
CA GLY A 122 -20.56 -11.43 -21.00
C GLY A 122 -19.76 -12.14 -19.91
N ALA A 123 -18.54 -12.58 -20.18
CA ALA A 123 -17.64 -13.16 -19.21
C ALA A 123 -16.98 -12.16 -18.25
N PHE A 124 -17.03 -10.85 -18.54
CA PHE A 124 -16.41 -9.80 -17.74
C PHE A 124 -16.95 -9.80 -16.29
N TRP A 125 -18.25 -9.75 -16.11
CA TRP A 125 -18.83 -9.59 -14.78
C TRP A 125 -18.57 -10.74 -13.82
N PRO A 126 -18.72 -12.02 -14.23
CA PRO A 126 -18.31 -13.14 -13.41
C PRO A 126 -16.82 -13.13 -13.09
N ALA A 127 -15.96 -12.84 -14.07
CA ALA A 127 -14.52 -12.71 -13.87
C ALA A 127 -14.18 -11.55 -12.90
N TYR A 128 -14.85 -10.39 -13.04
CA TYR A 128 -14.67 -9.26 -12.14
C TYR A 128 -15.04 -9.60 -10.69
N ALA A 129 -16.21 -10.20 -10.48
CA ALA A 129 -16.63 -10.58 -9.15
C ALA A 129 -15.65 -11.55 -8.47
N LEU A 130 -15.16 -12.54 -9.22
CA LEU A 130 -14.16 -13.49 -8.72
C LEU A 130 -12.84 -12.80 -8.42
N ASN A 131 -12.30 -12.01 -9.34
CA ASN A 131 -11.01 -11.36 -9.17
C ASN A 131 -11.06 -10.26 -8.09
N ALA A 132 -12.13 -9.47 -8.01
CA ALA A 132 -12.31 -8.48 -6.96
C ALA A 132 -12.34 -9.15 -5.56
N PHE A 133 -13.01 -10.29 -5.44
CA PHE A 133 -13.05 -11.05 -4.19
C PHE A 133 -11.67 -11.62 -3.83
N THR A 134 -10.98 -12.27 -4.76
CA THR A 134 -9.68 -12.93 -4.49
C THR A 134 -8.57 -11.91 -4.24
N VAL A 135 -8.51 -10.82 -5.01
CA VAL A 135 -7.60 -9.69 -4.77
C VAL A 135 -7.91 -9.06 -3.41
N GLY A 136 -9.18 -8.73 -3.14
CA GLY A 136 -9.59 -8.13 -1.88
C GLY A 136 -9.25 -8.99 -0.66
N LEU A 137 -9.39 -10.31 -0.77
CA LEU A 137 -9.01 -11.24 0.29
C LEU A 137 -7.50 -11.28 0.52
N GLY A 138 -6.71 -11.32 -0.56
CA GLY A 138 -5.25 -11.27 -0.47
C GLY A 138 -4.74 -9.96 0.15
N GLU A 139 -5.31 -8.84 -0.27
CA GLU A 139 -5.04 -7.52 0.30
C GLU A 139 -5.40 -7.43 1.78
N LEU A 140 -6.58 -7.99 2.15
CA LEU A 140 -7.02 -8.00 3.54
C LEU A 140 -6.02 -8.76 4.42
N ILE A 141 -5.55 -9.92 4.00
CA ILE A 141 -4.57 -10.71 4.74
C ILE A 141 -3.26 -9.92 4.87
N ALA A 142 -2.72 -9.38 3.78
CA ALA A 142 -1.46 -8.65 3.79
C ALA A 142 -1.55 -7.38 4.65
N SER A 143 -2.54 -6.54 4.42
CA SER A 143 -2.66 -5.24 5.07
C SER A 143 -3.21 -5.32 6.50
N ALA A 144 -4.15 -6.24 6.79
CA ALA A 144 -4.71 -6.37 8.14
C ALA A 144 -3.78 -7.14 9.09
N VAL A 145 -3.02 -8.12 8.60
CA VAL A 145 -2.09 -8.87 9.46
C VAL A 145 -0.74 -8.16 9.51
N LEU A 146 -0.03 -8.12 8.38
CA LEU A 146 1.32 -7.56 8.34
C LEU A 146 1.33 -6.03 8.48
N GLY A 147 0.36 -5.34 7.84
CA GLY A 147 0.23 -3.91 7.93
C GLY A 147 -0.06 -3.45 9.37
N GLN A 148 -0.98 -4.09 10.09
CA GLN A 148 -1.25 -3.76 11.50
C GLN A 148 -0.07 -4.07 12.41
N LEU A 149 0.69 -5.13 12.13
CA LEU A 149 1.93 -5.42 12.83
C LEU A 149 2.93 -4.26 12.65
N LEU A 150 3.12 -3.77 11.42
CA LEU A 150 3.98 -2.63 11.13
C LEU A 150 3.53 -1.37 11.88
N LEU A 151 2.23 -1.03 11.85
CA LEU A 151 1.66 0.10 12.59
C LEU A 151 1.82 -0.03 14.11
N GLY A 152 1.92 -1.24 14.63
CA GLY A 152 2.14 -1.51 16.06
C GLY A 152 3.62 -1.47 16.47
N VAL A 153 4.53 -1.91 15.61
CA VAL A 153 5.96 -2.06 15.93
C VAL A 153 6.74 -0.79 15.63
N LEU A 154 6.54 -0.16 14.46
CA LEU A 154 7.34 1.00 14.04
C LEU A 154 7.35 2.16 15.05
N PRO A 155 6.22 2.55 15.68
CA PRO A 155 6.24 3.62 16.68
C PRO A 155 7.00 3.28 17.95
N ARG A 156 7.28 1.99 18.20
CA ARG A 156 8.05 1.53 19.37
C ARG A 156 9.57 1.60 19.14
N VAL A 157 10.00 1.56 17.89
CA VAL A 157 11.40 1.68 17.51
C VAL A 157 11.78 3.16 17.51
N ARG A 158 12.76 3.56 18.34
CA ARG A 158 13.16 4.96 18.54
C ARG A 158 13.44 5.69 17.24
N PHE A 159 14.19 5.07 16.34
CA PHE A 159 14.53 5.63 15.03
C PHE A 159 13.31 6.04 14.22
N PHE A 160 12.32 5.14 14.07
CA PHE A 160 11.10 5.43 13.33
C PHE A 160 10.18 6.41 14.07
N ARG A 161 10.11 6.30 15.40
CA ARG A 161 9.30 7.20 16.23
C ARG A 161 9.71 8.67 16.06
N GLU A 162 11.01 8.95 15.95
CA GLU A 162 11.54 10.30 15.73
C GLU A 162 11.20 10.85 14.33
N MET A 163 10.86 9.97 13.37
CA MET A 163 10.44 10.33 12.02
C MET A 163 8.92 10.52 11.90
N ILE A 164 8.13 9.99 12.83
CA ILE A 164 6.65 10.08 12.78
C ILE A 164 6.24 11.48 13.24
N PRO A 165 5.45 12.23 12.44
CA PRO A 165 4.90 13.52 12.84
C PRO A 165 4.08 13.43 14.15
N ALA A 166 4.16 14.46 15.00
CA ALA A 166 3.52 14.47 16.30
C ALA A 166 1.99 14.27 16.23
N ASP A 167 1.34 14.85 15.20
CA ASP A 167 -0.09 14.66 14.93
C ASP A 167 -0.44 13.19 14.62
N ARG A 168 0.50 12.44 14.06
CA ARG A 168 0.31 11.02 13.77
C ARG A 168 0.50 10.14 14.99
N LEU A 169 1.49 10.46 15.84
CA LEU A 169 1.66 9.78 17.13
C LEU A 169 0.43 9.95 18.03
N SER A 170 -0.18 11.13 18.04
CA SER A 170 -1.39 11.39 18.82
C SER A 170 -2.59 10.51 18.39
N ARG A 171 -2.69 10.16 17.08
CA ARG A 171 -3.72 9.22 16.57
C ARG A 171 -3.57 7.80 17.12
N LEU A 172 -2.37 7.45 17.58
CA LEU A 172 -2.07 6.17 18.23
C LEU A 172 -2.17 6.22 19.74
N GLY A 173 -2.50 7.39 20.35
CA GLY A 173 -2.47 7.59 21.80
C GLY A 173 -1.05 7.60 22.39
N ILE A 174 -0.03 7.83 21.55
CA ILE A 174 1.38 7.87 21.96
C ILE A 174 1.79 9.34 22.11
N SER A 175 2.26 9.71 23.31
CA SER A 175 2.83 11.05 23.52
C SER A 175 4.04 11.27 22.60
N PRO A 176 4.15 12.43 21.94
CA PRO A 176 5.36 12.80 21.22
C PRO A 176 6.56 12.68 22.16
N ALA A 177 7.69 12.18 21.70
CA ALA A 177 8.92 12.25 22.45
C ALA A 177 9.16 13.73 22.78
N VAL A 178 9.34 14.06 24.04
CA VAL A 178 9.74 15.41 24.45
C VAL A 178 11.06 15.67 23.75
N GLY A 179 10.99 16.40 22.64
CA GLY A 179 12.16 16.72 21.84
C GLY A 179 13.06 17.61 22.68
N SER A 180 14.31 17.20 22.84
CA SER A 180 15.39 18.08 23.19
C SER A 180 15.41 19.22 22.16
N GLY A 181 14.68 20.29 22.43
CA GLY A 181 14.94 21.57 21.81
C GLY A 181 16.26 22.09 22.38
N SER A 182 17.24 22.13 21.58
CA SER A 182 18.42 23.00 21.66
C SER A 182 19.12 22.97 20.31
#